data_c0f07f0fc46107c3beb34dd8cbff3b48
#
_entry.id   c0f07f0fc46107c3beb34dd8cbff3b48
#
_cell.length_a   1.000
_cell.length_b   1.000
_cell.length_c   1.000
_cell.angle_alpha   90.00
_cell.angle_beta   90.00
_cell.angle_gamma   90.00
#
_symmetry.space_group_name_H-M   'P 1'
#
loop_
_entity.id
_entity.type
_entity.pdbx_description
1 polymer ?
#
loop_
_entity_poly.entity_id
_entity_poly.type
_entity_poly.pdbx_seq_one_letter_code
_entity_poly.pdbx_strand_id
1 'polypeptide(L)'
;MLVGGAAVVAGAAVVGVEAERLTGRPAGPQSLPATSATHHAPAKVQARKAAVKPVGRLIGDGSTSDTGPQPNQPVPQRLGAGERPPQFVVFSWDGAGEDDKHLFSHFRQVAQETKATMTFFLSGIYTLPRSQRMLYAPPGKPLGASAIGYLSDDSVRSTIQQVGAAWLEGHEIGTHFNGHFCDSEGVGTWSPGQWRNEIDQAVGFVHSWKTNTGFGDVDPLPFDYAKELTGGRTPCLLGQDQLLPTARALGWTYDASSPGGLQIWPTKRQGVWDFPLQSIPFPGTGYTVLSMDYNMMANQSNANPSGAVSMRPYWQQQAADAYVAGFHRTYTTNRAPYFIGNHFESWNGGIYMTAVEQALRQIAAYPDVRLVSFRQMAQWLDVQDPQVIAKLRTLNPGQAPKAWADYTTPAGNPAPSAAVANQRAL
;
A
#
# COMPACT_ATOMS: atom_id res chain seq x y z
N MET A 1 32.54 -30.05 2.27
CA MET A 1 31.96 -28.77 2.69
C MET A 1 30.97 -28.38 1.62
N LEU A 2 29.72 -28.70 1.80
CA LEU A 2 28.61 -28.35 0.91
C LEU A 2 27.87 -27.20 1.56
N VAL A 3 27.96 -26.02 0.96
CA VAL A 3 27.12 -24.86 1.32
C VAL A 3 25.91 -24.90 0.41
N GLY A 4 24.80 -25.35 0.95
CA GLY A 4 23.51 -25.31 0.27
C GLY A 4 22.97 -23.89 0.27
N GLY A 5 22.81 -23.31 -0.92
CA GLY A 5 22.09 -22.04 -1.12
C GLY A 5 20.60 -22.27 -0.89
N ALA A 6 20.05 -21.67 0.17
CA ALA A 6 18.60 -21.62 0.39
C ALA A 6 18.00 -20.62 -0.57
N ALA A 7 17.19 -21.07 -1.51
CA ALA A 7 16.30 -20.23 -2.30
C ALA A 7 15.26 -19.63 -1.35
N VAL A 8 15.38 -18.34 -1.07
CA VAL A 8 14.35 -17.59 -0.35
C VAL A 8 13.21 -17.33 -1.33
N VAL A 9 12.29 -18.26 -1.42
CA VAL A 9 10.95 -17.96 -1.91
C VAL A 9 10.40 -16.95 -0.91
N ALA A 10 9.86 -15.83 -1.37
CA ALA A 10 9.14 -14.86 -0.54
C ALA A 10 7.82 -15.51 -0.06
N GLY A 11 7.98 -16.55 0.72
CA GLY A 11 6.98 -17.33 1.39
C GLY A 11 7.22 -17.21 2.87
N ALA A 12 6.17 -17.14 3.62
CA ALA A 12 6.10 -17.12 5.05
C ALA A 12 7.27 -17.85 5.72
N ALA A 13 8.02 -17.15 6.55
CA ALA A 13 8.87 -17.79 7.53
C ALA A 13 7.95 -18.56 8.49
N VAL A 14 7.80 -19.85 8.26
CA VAL A 14 7.18 -20.76 9.21
C VAL A 14 8.23 -21.01 10.28
N VAL A 15 8.12 -20.30 11.39
CA VAL A 15 8.80 -20.69 12.62
C VAL A 15 7.95 -21.82 13.21
N GLY A 16 8.33 -23.05 12.95
CA GLY A 16 7.76 -24.22 13.61
C GLY A 16 8.18 -24.24 15.08
N VAL A 17 7.25 -24.01 15.98
CA VAL A 17 7.37 -24.38 17.39
C VAL A 17 6.54 -25.64 17.53
N GLU A 18 7.21 -26.75 17.88
CA GLU A 18 6.53 -27.98 18.29
C GLU A 18 5.65 -27.67 19.51
N ALA A 19 4.35 -27.85 19.36
CA ALA A 19 3.39 -27.74 20.45
C ALA A 19 2.96 -29.15 20.87
N GLU A 20 3.26 -29.49 22.12
CA GLU A 20 2.73 -30.67 22.80
C GLU A 20 1.19 -30.69 22.78
N ARG A 21 0.64 -31.85 22.47
CA ARG A 21 -0.81 -32.07 22.41
C ARG A 21 -1.39 -32.06 23.83
N LEU A 22 -2.17 -31.05 24.15
CA LEU A 22 -3.14 -31.10 25.23
C LEU A 22 -4.54 -31.27 24.63
N THR A 23 -5.13 -32.43 24.92
CA THR A 23 -6.51 -32.77 24.55
C THR A 23 -7.48 -32.04 25.48
N GLY A 24 -8.18 -31.02 24.90
CA GLY A 24 -9.30 -30.33 25.55
C GLY A 24 -10.46 -30.18 24.59
N ARG A 25 -11.62 -30.68 24.97
CA ARG A 25 -12.88 -30.66 24.22
C ARG A 25 -13.34 -29.21 23.95
N PRO A 26 -13.86 -28.84 22.76
CA PRO A 26 -14.36 -27.50 22.52
C PRO A 26 -15.75 -27.30 23.15
N ALA A 27 -15.91 -26.18 23.84
CA ALA A 27 -17.21 -25.64 24.24
C ALA A 27 -17.86 -24.95 23.04
N GLY A 28 -19.14 -25.17 22.84
CA GLY A 28 -19.93 -24.64 21.73
C GLY A 28 -20.11 -23.10 21.78
N PRO A 29 -20.49 -22.46 20.65
CA PRO A 29 -20.56 -21.02 20.56
C PRO A 29 -21.76 -20.45 21.34
N GLN A 30 -21.51 -19.49 22.20
CA GLN A 30 -22.54 -18.66 22.82
C GLN A 30 -23.01 -17.60 21.81
N SER A 31 -24.32 -17.61 21.56
CA SER A 31 -25.02 -16.61 20.74
C SER A 31 -25.09 -15.26 21.44
N LEU A 32 -24.60 -14.21 20.78
CA LEU A 32 -24.81 -12.82 21.17
C LEU A 32 -26.20 -12.34 20.67
N PRO A 33 -26.88 -11.43 21.41
CA PRO A 33 -28.22 -10.98 21.05
C PRO A 33 -28.22 -10.09 19.81
N ALA A 34 -29.22 -10.30 18.94
CA ALA A 34 -29.47 -9.52 17.75
C ALA A 34 -29.91 -8.10 18.10
N THR A 35 -29.17 -7.09 17.69
CA THR A 35 -29.60 -5.70 17.70
C THR A 35 -30.40 -5.40 16.44
N SER A 36 -31.64 -4.93 16.61
CA SER A 36 -32.56 -4.54 15.55
C SER A 36 -31.97 -3.38 14.73
N ALA A 37 -31.75 -3.61 13.44
CA ALA A 37 -31.37 -2.58 12.49
C ALA A 37 -32.58 -1.74 12.11
N THR A 38 -32.60 -0.48 12.48
CA THR A 38 -33.52 0.54 11.95
C THR A 38 -33.08 0.96 10.56
N HIS A 39 -33.91 0.67 9.56
CA HIS A 39 -33.69 1.12 8.18
C HIS A 39 -33.78 2.65 8.10
N HIS A 40 -32.66 3.31 7.85
CA HIS A 40 -32.65 4.70 7.39
C HIS A 40 -32.64 4.70 5.85
N ALA A 41 -33.59 5.45 5.27
CA ALA A 41 -33.68 5.65 3.84
C ALA A 41 -32.40 6.28 3.27
N PRO A 42 -31.94 5.91 2.06
CA PRO A 42 -30.71 6.44 1.48
C PRO A 42 -30.82 7.93 1.19
N ALA A 43 -29.90 8.73 1.73
CA ALA A 43 -29.74 10.14 1.38
C ALA A 43 -29.39 10.24 -0.11
N LYS A 44 -30.09 11.13 -0.84
CA LYS A 44 -29.81 11.42 -2.25
C LYS A 44 -28.37 11.89 -2.41
N VAL A 45 -27.54 11.07 -3.04
CA VAL A 45 -26.19 11.43 -3.47
C VAL A 45 -26.34 12.51 -4.54
N GLN A 46 -25.95 13.75 -4.23
CA GLN A 46 -25.79 14.78 -5.25
C GLN A 46 -24.64 14.36 -6.17
N ALA A 47 -24.96 14.16 -7.46
CA ALA A 47 -23.95 13.93 -8.49
C ALA A 47 -22.94 15.10 -8.49
N ARG A 48 -21.68 14.81 -8.16
CA ARG A 48 -20.58 15.77 -8.32
C ARG A 48 -20.51 16.16 -9.81
N LYS A 49 -20.51 17.47 -10.11
CA LYS A 49 -20.20 17.97 -11.44
C LYS A 49 -18.91 17.33 -11.91
N ALA A 50 -18.92 16.81 -13.16
CA ALA A 50 -17.71 16.32 -13.80
C ALA A 50 -16.60 17.38 -13.67
N ALA A 51 -15.47 17.00 -13.09
CA ALA A 51 -14.34 17.91 -12.93
C ALA A 51 -13.88 18.34 -14.32
N VAL A 52 -13.76 19.65 -14.52
CA VAL A 52 -13.17 20.20 -15.76
C VAL A 52 -11.74 19.69 -15.83
N LYS A 53 -11.38 18.95 -16.89
CA LYS A 53 -10.01 18.45 -17.07
C LYS A 53 -9.05 19.62 -17.11
N PRO A 54 -8.01 19.65 -16.25
CA PRO A 54 -7.03 20.73 -16.30
C PRO A 54 -6.28 20.70 -17.63
N VAL A 55 -6.14 21.86 -18.26
CA VAL A 55 -5.33 22.00 -19.47
C VAL A 55 -3.89 22.16 -19.03
N GLY A 56 -3.08 21.12 -19.23
CA GLY A 56 -1.66 21.11 -18.87
C GLY A 56 -0.72 21.32 -20.05
N ARG A 57 0.53 21.65 -19.76
CA ARG A 57 1.61 21.66 -20.74
C ARG A 57 2.01 20.24 -21.09
N LEU A 58 1.88 19.85 -22.36
CA LEU A 58 2.29 18.52 -22.83
C LEU A 58 3.81 18.30 -22.64
N ILE A 59 4.18 17.07 -22.34
CA ILE A 59 5.57 16.62 -22.14
C ILE A 59 5.89 15.54 -23.18
N GLY A 60 7.08 15.64 -23.80
CA GLY A 60 7.56 14.66 -24.77
C GLY A 60 6.61 14.49 -25.96
N ASP A 61 6.17 13.26 -26.20
CA ASP A 61 5.24 12.90 -27.28
C ASP A 61 3.76 13.20 -26.96
N GLY A 62 3.51 13.83 -25.82
CA GLY A 62 2.17 14.14 -25.35
C GLY A 62 1.50 12.99 -24.58
N SER A 63 2.25 11.97 -24.18
CA SER A 63 1.77 10.89 -23.29
C SER A 63 1.45 11.39 -21.88
N THR A 64 2.18 12.39 -21.43
CA THR A 64 2.03 13.03 -20.11
C THR A 64 1.95 14.54 -20.26
N SER A 65 1.50 15.21 -19.22
CA SER A 65 1.39 16.66 -19.16
C SER A 65 1.71 17.18 -17.76
N ASP A 66 2.01 18.47 -17.65
CA ASP A 66 2.15 19.15 -16.36
C ASP A 66 0.91 20.03 -16.17
N THR A 67 -0.01 19.59 -15.31
CA THR A 67 -1.24 20.34 -14.97
C THR A 67 -1.11 21.11 -13.67
N GLY A 68 0.09 21.16 -13.09
CA GLY A 68 0.35 21.76 -11.78
C GLY A 68 0.24 20.74 -10.64
N PRO A 69 0.14 21.21 -9.39
CA PRO A 69 0.08 20.35 -8.22
C PRO A 69 -1.08 19.36 -8.25
N GLN A 70 -0.85 18.15 -7.72
CA GLN A 70 -1.90 17.16 -7.60
C GLN A 70 -3.08 17.70 -6.78
N PRO A 71 -4.34 17.56 -7.27
CA PRO A 71 -5.51 17.98 -6.51
C PRO A 71 -5.75 17.11 -5.25
N ASN A 72 -6.58 17.62 -4.35
CA ASN A 72 -7.04 16.90 -3.15
C ASN A 72 -5.92 16.47 -2.18
N GLN A 73 -4.78 17.16 -2.19
CA GLN A 73 -3.71 16.88 -1.25
C GLN A 73 -3.94 17.60 0.09
N PRO A 74 -3.89 16.90 1.24
CA PRO A 74 -3.99 17.53 2.54
C PRO A 74 -2.70 18.31 2.86
N VAL A 75 -2.85 19.41 3.58
CA VAL A 75 -1.70 20.09 4.16
C VAL A 75 -1.28 19.34 5.43
N PRO A 76 -0.06 18.79 5.50
CA PRO A 76 0.39 18.08 6.69
C PRO A 76 0.52 19.03 7.88
N GLN A 77 0.04 18.61 9.03
CA GLN A 77 0.05 19.41 10.27
C GLN A 77 0.91 18.74 11.34
N ARG A 78 1.62 19.56 12.12
CA ARG A 78 2.34 19.06 13.29
C ARG A 78 1.36 18.67 14.39
N LEU A 79 1.76 17.65 15.16
CA LEU A 79 1.07 17.32 16.40
C LEU A 79 1.22 18.47 17.41
N GLY A 80 0.12 18.80 18.06
CA GLY A 80 0.13 19.66 19.25
C GLY A 80 0.79 18.96 20.44
N ALA A 81 1.33 19.73 21.38
CA ALA A 81 1.90 19.18 22.61
C ALA A 81 0.83 18.37 23.38
N GLY A 82 1.11 17.12 23.67
CA GLY A 82 0.19 16.19 24.34
C GLY A 82 -0.93 15.63 23.47
N GLU A 83 -0.97 15.99 22.20
CA GLU A 83 -1.98 15.48 21.26
C GLU A 83 -1.76 13.99 20.96
N ARG A 84 -2.84 13.21 20.95
CA ARG A 84 -2.82 11.84 20.48
C ARG A 84 -2.70 11.82 18.97
N PRO A 85 -1.73 11.08 18.38
CA PRO A 85 -1.64 10.97 16.94
C PRO A 85 -2.91 10.36 16.32
N PRO A 86 -3.35 10.85 15.15
CA PRO A 86 -4.39 10.16 14.40
C PRO A 86 -3.91 8.76 14.00
N GLN A 87 -4.82 7.84 13.74
CA GLN A 87 -4.47 6.53 13.21
C GLN A 87 -4.34 6.62 11.70
N PHE A 88 -3.12 6.58 11.21
CA PHE A 88 -2.86 6.48 9.78
C PHE A 88 -2.98 5.04 9.31
N VAL A 89 -3.66 4.84 8.19
CA VAL A 89 -3.73 3.56 7.49
C VAL A 89 -3.49 3.80 6.00
N VAL A 90 -2.60 3.01 5.42
CA VAL A 90 -2.29 3.04 3.99
C VAL A 90 -2.73 1.74 3.35
N PHE A 91 -3.61 1.83 2.36
CA PHE A 91 -3.92 0.73 1.46
C PHE A 91 -3.15 0.93 0.15
N SER A 92 -2.45 -0.11 -0.28
CA SER A 92 -1.63 -0.06 -1.49
C SER A 92 -1.83 -1.30 -2.36
N TRP A 93 -1.66 -1.14 -3.68
CA TRP A 93 -1.78 -2.21 -4.66
C TRP A 93 -0.52 -2.33 -5.48
N ASP A 94 0.04 -3.54 -5.54
CA ASP A 94 1.23 -3.88 -6.30
C ASP A 94 0.83 -4.30 -7.72
N GLY A 95 1.57 -3.82 -8.72
CA GLY A 95 1.25 -4.10 -10.11
C GLY A 95 -0.09 -3.49 -10.55
N ALA A 96 -0.32 -2.21 -10.20
CA ALA A 96 -1.60 -1.55 -10.51
C ALA A 96 -1.84 -1.47 -12.02
N GLY A 97 -2.72 -2.32 -12.51
CA GLY A 97 -3.23 -2.37 -13.87
C GLY A 97 -4.72 -2.61 -13.88
N GLU A 98 -5.40 -2.20 -14.94
CA GLU A 98 -6.82 -2.50 -15.14
C GLU A 98 -6.96 -3.58 -16.20
N ASP A 99 -7.63 -4.67 -15.85
CA ASP A 99 -7.96 -5.76 -16.77
C ASP A 99 -9.45 -6.13 -16.67
N ASP A 100 -9.84 -7.27 -17.24
CA ASP A 100 -11.23 -7.74 -17.24
C ASP A 100 -11.84 -7.92 -15.84
N LYS A 101 -11.01 -7.96 -14.79
CA LYS A 101 -11.48 -8.03 -13.39
C LYS A 101 -12.03 -6.70 -12.88
N HIS A 102 -11.70 -5.58 -13.53
CA HIS A 102 -12.11 -4.22 -13.16
C HIS A 102 -11.80 -3.83 -11.70
N LEU A 103 -10.71 -4.36 -11.13
CA LEU A 103 -10.40 -4.16 -9.72
C LEU A 103 -9.79 -2.79 -9.43
N PHE A 104 -9.01 -2.23 -10.35
CA PHE A 104 -8.46 -0.88 -10.16
C PHE A 104 -9.60 0.16 -10.11
N SER A 105 -10.49 0.16 -11.09
CA SER A 105 -11.65 1.04 -11.12
C SER A 105 -12.57 0.82 -9.91
N HIS A 106 -12.78 -0.45 -9.51
CA HIS A 106 -13.57 -0.80 -8.33
C HIS A 106 -12.99 -0.17 -7.05
N PHE A 107 -11.69 -0.34 -6.78
CA PHE A 107 -11.09 0.21 -5.56
C PHE A 107 -10.95 1.73 -5.58
N ARG A 108 -10.88 2.37 -6.74
CA ARG A 108 -11.05 3.82 -6.85
C ARG A 108 -12.45 4.26 -6.39
N GLN A 109 -13.49 3.53 -6.80
CA GLN A 109 -14.85 3.80 -6.32
C GLN A 109 -14.97 3.59 -4.81
N VAL A 110 -14.44 2.48 -4.27
CA VAL A 110 -14.41 2.22 -2.81
C VAL A 110 -13.68 3.34 -2.07
N ALA A 111 -12.59 3.84 -2.63
CA ALA A 111 -11.84 4.96 -2.07
C ALA A 111 -12.68 6.25 -2.00
N GLN A 112 -13.46 6.56 -3.05
CA GLN A 112 -14.37 7.71 -3.05
C GLN A 112 -15.46 7.58 -1.96
N GLU A 113 -16.05 6.40 -1.84
CA GLU A 113 -17.11 6.11 -0.86
C GLU A 113 -16.59 6.20 0.59
N THR A 114 -15.34 5.78 0.83
CA THR A 114 -14.71 5.77 2.16
C THR A 114 -13.84 7.01 2.42
N LYS A 115 -13.75 7.93 1.46
CA LYS A 115 -12.89 9.12 1.51
C LYS A 115 -11.41 8.76 1.73
N ALA A 116 -10.99 7.60 1.24
CA ALA A 116 -9.61 7.13 1.32
C ALA A 116 -8.76 7.76 0.22
N THR A 117 -7.48 7.99 0.53
CA THR A 117 -6.43 8.14 -0.45
C THR A 117 -5.58 6.87 -0.41
N MET A 118 -5.24 6.33 -1.57
CA MET A 118 -4.53 5.06 -1.71
C MET A 118 -3.23 5.24 -2.49
N THR A 119 -2.34 4.24 -2.42
CA THR A 119 -1.15 4.17 -3.27
C THR A 119 -1.29 3.03 -4.28
N PHE A 120 -1.14 3.35 -5.56
CA PHE A 120 -1.12 2.39 -6.66
C PHE A 120 0.31 2.29 -7.20
N PHE A 121 0.97 1.16 -6.96
CA PHE A 121 2.31 0.89 -7.47
C PHE A 121 2.21 0.33 -8.90
N LEU A 122 2.40 1.21 -9.88
CA LEU A 122 2.29 0.88 -11.30
C LEU A 122 3.49 0.04 -11.75
N SER A 123 3.24 -1.08 -12.44
CA SER A 123 4.25 -1.73 -13.27
C SER A 123 4.34 -1.01 -14.61
N GLY A 124 5.52 -0.47 -14.96
CA GLY A 124 5.68 0.37 -16.16
C GLY A 124 5.30 -0.36 -17.45
N ILE A 125 5.55 -1.68 -17.54
CA ILE A 125 5.16 -2.49 -18.71
C ILE A 125 3.63 -2.58 -18.89
N TYR A 126 2.83 -2.17 -17.93
CA TYR A 126 1.37 -2.11 -18.07
C TYR A 126 0.90 -0.89 -18.89
N THR A 127 1.82 0.00 -19.24
CA THR A 127 1.60 1.05 -20.25
C THR A 127 2.27 0.74 -21.60
N LEU A 128 2.87 -0.47 -21.73
CA LEU A 128 3.55 -0.95 -22.93
C LEU A 128 2.77 -2.11 -23.56
N PRO A 129 2.30 -1.97 -24.83
CA PRO A 129 1.58 -3.07 -25.48
C PRO A 129 2.51 -4.26 -25.74
N ARG A 130 1.97 -5.47 -25.69
CA ARG A 130 2.74 -6.70 -25.91
C ARG A 130 3.50 -6.72 -27.25
N SER A 131 2.97 -6.08 -28.28
CA SER A 131 3.62 -5.95 -29.58
C SER A 131 4.95 -5.19 -29.52
N GLN A 132 5.09 -4.27 -28.55
CA GLN A 132 6.27 -3.46 -28.31
C GLN A 132 7.16 -3.97 -27.16
N ARG A 133 6.93 -5.17 -26.66
CA ARG A 133 7.66 -5.73 -25.51
C ARG A 133 9.19 -5.68 -25.66
N MET A 134 9.70 -5.74 -26.91
CA MET A 134 11.15 -5.70 -27.18
C MET A 134 11.80 -4.35 -26.81
N LEU A 135 11.02 -3.32 -26.49
CA LEU A 135 11.52 -2.06 -25.93
C LEU A 135 11.94 -2.21 -24.46
N TYR A 136 11.47 -3.25 -23.77
CA TYR A 136 11.90 -3.52 -22.41
C TYR A 136 13.18 -4.35 -22.37
N ALA A 137 14.23 -3.80 -21.79
CA ALA A 137 15.54 -4.43 -21.62
C ALA A 137 15.82 -4.68 -20.12
N PRO A 138 15.23 -5.74 -19.54
CA PRO A 138 15.39 -6.01 -18.12
C PRO A 138 16.84 -6.35 -17.76
N PRO A 139 17.33 -5.92 -16.59
CA PRO A 139 18.69 -6.22 -16.16
C PRO A 139 18.94 -7.73 -16.08
N GLY A 140 19.97 -8.21 -16.81
CA GLY A 140 20.39 -9.62 -16.79
C GLY A 140 19.40 -10.62 -17.42
N LYS A 141 18.38 -10.15 -18.13
CA LYS A 141 17.37 -11.01 -18.79
C LYS A 141 17.27 -10.69 -20.29
N PRO A 142 16.71 -11.58 -21.12
CA PRO A 142 16.47 -11.31 -22.54
C PRO A 142 15.52 -10.11 -22.76
N LEU A 143 15.69 -9.42 -23.88
CA LEU A 143 14.81 -8.33 -24.29
C LEU A 143 13.36 -8.79 -24.30
N GLY A 144 12.47 -7.97 -23.76
CA GLY A 144 11.04 -8.25 -23.68
C GLY A 144 10.65 -9.36 -22.71
N ALA A 145 11.58 -9.91 -21.93
CA ALA A 145 11.25 -10.86 -20.88
C ALA A 145 10.49 -10.17 -19.72
N SER A 146 9.55 -10.90 -19.13
CA SER A 146 8.85 -10.48 -17.91
C SER A 146 8.37 -11.70 -17.16
N ALA A 147 8.43 -11.69 -15.83
CA ALA A 147 7.87 -12.74 -14.98
C ALA A 147 6.35 -12.54 -14.74
N ILE A 148 5.82 -11.35 -15.03
CA ILE A 148 4.39 -11.06 -15.09
C ILE A 148 3.94 -10.88 -16.54
N GLY A 149 2.65 -11.09 -16.82
CA GLY A 149 2.09 -10.95 -18.16
C GLY A 149 2.11 -9.49 -18.66
N TYR A 150 2.30 -9.31 -19.97
CA TYR A 150 1.91 -8.05 -20.62
C TYR A 150 0.40 -8.00 -20.76
N LEU A 151 -0.17 -6.83 -20.54
CA LEU A 151 -1.60 -6.62 -20.69
C LEU A 151 -2.03 -6.66 -22.17
N SER A 152 -3.31 -6.93 -22.42
CA SER A 152 -3.92 -6.70 -23.73
C SER A 152 -3.95 -5.21 -24.06
N ASP A 153 -4.08 -4.85 -25.35
CA ASP A 153 -4.13 -3.43 -25.76
C ASP A 153 -5.32 -2.70 -25.10
N ASP A 154 -6.47 -3.36 -24.94
CA ASP A 154 -7.63 -2.80 -24.23
C ASP A 154 -7.33 -2.58 -22.75
N SER A 155 -6.65 -3.52 -22.11
CA SER A 155 -6.24 -3.38 -20.70
C SER A 155 -5.16 -2.32 -20.51
N VAL A 156 -4.20 -2.17 -21.46
CA VAL A 156 -3.23 -1.06 -21.47
C VAL A 156 -3.97 0.28 -21.54
N ARG A 157 -4.93 0.40 -22.47
CA ARG A 157 -5.77 1.61 -22.60
C ARG A 157 -6.51 1.93 -21.31
N SER A 158 -7.18 0.94 -20.75
CA SER A 158 -7.93 1.07 -19.49
C SER A 158 -7.00 1.45 -18.33
N THR A 159 -5.81 0.82 -18.24
CA THR A 159 -4.81 1.16 -17.22
C THR A 159 -4.40 2.63 -17.27
N ILE A 160 -4.07 3.14 -18.46
CA ILE A 160 -3.68 4.56 -18.63
C ILE A 160 -4.81 5.48 -18.17
N GLN A 161 -6.05 5.18 -18.51
CA GLN A 161 -7.22 5.95 -18.09
C GLN A 161 -7.41 5.91 -16.57
N GLN A 162 -7.28 4.72 -15.95
CA GLN A 162 -7.41 4.58 -14.49
C GLN A 162 -6.29 5.30 -13.74
N VAL A 163 -5.05 5.23 -14.23
CA VAL A 163 -3.90 5.94 -13.65
C VAL A 163 -4.12 7.45 -13.66
N GLY A 164 -4.57 8.01 -14.81
CA GLY A 164 -4.86 9.44 -14.92
C GLY A 164 -5.99 9.87 -13.98
N ALA A 165 -7.06 9.10 -13.92
CA ALA A 165 -8.20 9.38 -13.05
C ALA A 165 -7.86 9.24 -11.56
N ALA A 166 -7.09 8.22 -11.17
CA ALA A 166 -6.62 8.01 -9.80
C ALA A 166 -5.78 9.21 -9.31
N TRP A 167 -4.88 9.72 -10.15
CA TRP A 167 -4.09 10.90 -9.79
C TRP A 167 -4.97 12.15 -9.59
N LEU A 168 -5.95 12.39 -10.47
CA LEU A 168 -6.90 13.50 -10.34
C LEU A 168 -7.79 13.41 -9.10
N GLU A 169 -8.02 12.21 -8.59
CA GLU A 169 -8.74 11.94 -7.34
C GLU A 169 -7.87 12.16 -6.09
N GLY A 170 -6.55 12.33 -6.27
CA GLY A 170 -5.60 12.56 -5.19
C GLY A 170 -4.83 11.31 -4.75
N HIS A 171 -5.03 10.17 -5.43
CA HIS A 171 -4.27 8.95 -5.15
C HIS A 171 -2.84 9.05 -5.63
N GLU A 172 -1.93 8.37 -4.96
CA GLU A 172 -0.54 8.29 -5.36
C GLU A 172 -0.32 7.20 -6.41
N ILE A 173 0.48 7.53 -7.42
CA ILE A 173 1.00 6.58 -8.41
C ILE A 173 2.49 6.40 -8.15
N GLY A 174 2.83 5.35 -7.38
CA GLY A 174 4.19 4.90 -7.16
C GLY A 174 4.65 3.90 -8.22
N THR A 175 5.80 3.24 -8.02
CA THR A 175 6.29 2.22 -8.95
C THR A 175 6.35 0.82 -8.33
N HIS A 176 5.95 -0.19 -9.12
CA HIS A 176 6.26 -1.60 -8.91
C HIS A 176 7.27 -2.10 -9.95
N PHE A 177 8.04 -1.13 -10.50
CA PHE A 177 9.05 -1.34 -11.55
C PHE A 177 8.44 -1.91 -12.84
N ASN A 178 8.97 -3.04 -13.38
CA ASN A 178 8.48 -3.59 -14.66
C ASN A 178 8.27 -5.11 -14.62
N GLY A 179 9.32 -5.89 -14.86
CA GLY A 179 9.21 -7.31 -15.22
C GLY A 179 9.08 -8.30 -14.06
N HIS A 180 9.15 -7.88 -12.81
CA HIS A 180 8.86 -8.65 -11.59
C HIS A 180 9.69 -9.95 -11.43
N PHE A 181 11.01 -9.89 -11.63
CA PHE A 181 11.89 -11.05 -11.52
C PHE A 181 12.27 -11.36 -10.07
N CYS A 182 11.76 -12.44 -9.51
CA CYS A 182 12.00 -12.89 -8.14
C CYS A 182 12.94 -14.11 -8.04
N ASP A 183 13.52 -14.53 -9.14
CA ASP A 183 14.47 -15.64 -9.19
C ASP A 183 15.85 -15.26 -8.63
N SER A 184 16.78 -16.21 -8.58
CA SER A 184 18.13 -16.04 -8.02
C SER A 184 19.00 -15.02 -8.76
N GLU A 185 18.64 -14.65 -9.98
CA GLU A 185 19.31 -13.64 -10.82
C GLU A 185 18.43 -12.40 -11.03
N GLY A 186 17.36 -12.28 -10.24
CA GLY A 186 16.38 -11.20 -10.32
C GLY A 186 16.69 -10.04 -9.40
N VAL A 187 15.63 -9.34 -9.02
CA VAL A 187 15.64 -8.07 -8.27
C VAL A 187 16.43 -8.12 -6.96
N GLY A 188 16.54 -9.30 -6.33
CA GLY A 188 17.32 -9.48 -5.09
C GLY A 188 18.84 -9.31 -5.27
N THR A 189 19.33 -9.36 -6.51
CA THR A 189 20.76 -9.29 -6.83
C THR A 189 21.17 -8.03 -7.61
N TRP A 190 20.18 -7.22 -8.01
CA TRP A 190 20.46 -6.05 -8.83
C TRP A 190 21.30 -5.00 -8.12
N SER A 191 22.30 -4.48 -8.83
CA SER A 191 23.09 -3.34 -8.40
C SER A 191 22.29 -2.03 -8.43
N PRO A 192 22.74 -0.96 -7.76
CA PRO A 192 22.12 0.36 -7.86
C PRO A 192 21.95 0.86 -9.30
N GLY A 193 22.93 0.57 -10.18
CA GLY A 193 22.83 0.94 -11.59
C GLY A 193 21.75 0.17 -12.35
N GLN A 194 21.54 -1.10 -12.03
CA GLN A 194 20.46 -1.90 -12.61
C GLN A 194 19.07 -1.42 -12.09
N TRP A 195 18.96 -1.08 -10.83
CA TRP A 195 17.76 -0.44 -10.28
C TRP A 195 17.48 0.91 -10.95
N ARG A 196 18.51 1.71 -11.19
CA ARG A 196 18.36 2.98 -11.93
C ARG A 196 17.83 2.74 -13.34
N ASN A 197 18.41 1.80 -14.06
CA ASN A 197 17.96 1.44 -15.42
C ASN A 197 16.49 0.96 -15.42
N GLU A 198 16.11 0.14 -14.46
CA GLU A 198 14.75 -0.37 -14.33
C GLU A 198 13.73 0.74 -14.07
N ILE A 199 14.07 1.70 -13.20
CA ILE A 199 13.23 2.87 -12.93
C ILE A 199 13.14 3.78 -14.16
N ASP A 200 14.25 4.04 -14.83
CA ASP A 200 14.30 4.88 -16.04
C ASP A 200 13.44 4.29 -17.16
N GLN A 201 13.42 2.95 -17.32
CA GLN A 201 12.55 2.27 -18.27
C GLN A 201 11.06 2.39 -17.86
N ALA A 202 10.72 2.20 -16.59
CA ALA A 202 9.35 2.37 -16.11
C ALA A 202 8.83 3.79 -16.38
N VAL A 203 9.64 4.80 -16.06
CA VAL A 203 9.33 6.21 -16.36
C VAL A 203 9.21 6.43 -17.87
N GLY A 204 10.13 5.86 -18.65
CA GLY A 204 10.14 5.97 -20.12
C GLY A 204 8.86 5.40 -20.75
N PHE A 205 8.39 4.23 -20.31
CA PHE A 205 7.13 3.66 -20.83
C PHE A 205 5.93 4.53 -20.53
N VAL A 206 5.85 5.10 -19.32
CA VAL A 206 4.78 6.04 -18.96
C VAL A 206 4.87 7.35 -19.75
N HIS A 207 6.07 7.83 -20.08
CA HIS A 207 6.26 9.08 -20.83
C HIS A 207 6.11 8.92 -22.35
N SER A 208 6.05 7.69 -22.86
CA SER A 208 6.00 7.39 -24.30
C SER A 208 4.85 6.43 -24.67
N TRP A 209 3.84 6.29 -23.80
CA TRP A 209 2.76 5.35 -24.07
C TRP A 209 2.01 5.66 -25.37
N LYS A 210 1.84 6.95 -25.77
CA LYS A 210 1.20 7.31 -27.05
C LYS A 210 1.97 6.80 -28.26
N THR A 211 3.27 7.02 -28.28
CA THR A 211 4.16 6.49 -29.32
C THR A 211 4.13 4.98 -29.36
N ASN A 212 4.17 4.33 -28.18
CA ASN A 212 4.26 2.88 -28.09
C ASN A 212 2.96 2.17 -28.42
N THR A 213 1.80 2.79 -28.14
CA THR A 213 0.46 2.19 -28.36
C THR A 213 -0.25 2.68 -29.61
N GLY A 214 0.03 3.91 -30.04
CA GLY A 214 -0.75 4.58 -31.11
C GLY A 214 -2.12 5.10 -30.65
N PHE A 215 -2.45 5.12 -29.35
CA PHE A 215 -3.75 5.58 -28.84
C PHE A 215 -3.86 7.11 -28.88
N GLY A 216 -4.21 7.66 -30.04
CA GLY A 216 -4.34 9.11 -30.22
C GLY A 216 -5.57 9.74 -29.54
N ASP A 217 -6.58 8.94 -29.23
CA ASP A 217 -7.86 9.33 -28.63
C ASP A 217 -7.86 9.30 -27.10
N VAL A 218 -6.81 8.77 -26.48
CA VAL A 218 -6.66 8.76 -25.01
C VAL A 218 -6.00 10.06 -24.56
N ASP A 219 -6.58 10.70 -23.55
CA ASP A 219 -6.02 11.93 -22.99
C ASP A 219 -4.62 11.70 -22.38
N PRO A 220 -3.73 12.69 -22.45
CA PRO A 220 -2.47 12.65 -21.71
C PRO A 220 -2.68 12.40 -20.22
N LEU A 221 -1.76 11.68 -19.59
CA LEU A 221 -1.73 11.66 -18.14
C LEU A 221 -1.55 13.10 -17.62
N PRO A 222 -2.31 13.50 -16.58
CA PRO A 222 -2.34 14.89 -16.11
C PRO A 222 -1.13 15.30 -15.28
N PHE A 223 -0.07 14.51 -15.28
CA PHE A 223 1.13 14.71 -14.45
C PHE A 223 2.41 14.24 -15.15
N ASP A 224 3.54 14.80 -14.72
CA ASP A 224 4.88 14.36 -15.07
C ASP A 224 5.29 13.22 -14.13
N TYR A 225 5.28 11.98 -14.64
CA TYR A 225 5.54 10.80 -13.79
C TYR A 225 6.93 10.83 -13.16
N ALA A 226 7.94 11.38 -13.84
CA ALA A 226 9.29 11.50 -13.27
C ALA A 226 9.35 12.41 -12.03
N LYS A 227 8.48 13.45 -11.99
CA LYS A 227 8.37 14.36 -10.83
C LYS A 227 7.47 13.79 -9.73
N GLU A 228 6.41 13.09 -10.12
CA GLU A 228 5.44 12.52 -9.18
C GLU A 228 5.95 11.27 -8.48
N LEU A 229 6.92 10.57 -9.06
CA LEU A 229 7.46 9.32 -8.52
C LEU A 229 8.33 9.58 -7.29
N THR A 230 7.76 9.41 -6.12
CA THR A 230 8.42 9.67 -4.83
C THR A 230 8.68 8.41 -4.00
N GLY A 231 8.35 7.23 -4.51
CA GLY A 231 8.59 5.96 -3.85
C GLY A 231 8.05 4.76 -4.63
N GLY A 232 8.27 3.57 -4.10
CA GLY A 232 7.86 2.32 -4.73
C GLY A 232 7.90 1.14 -3.79
N ARG A 233 7.51 -0.02 -4.35
CA ARG A 233 7.67 -1.33 -3.71
C ARG A 233 8.34 -2.29 -4.68
N THR A 234 9.43 -2.94 -4.25
CA THR A 234 10.13 -3.91 -5.08
C THR A 234 9.33 -5.20 -5.22
N PRO A 235 9.39 -5.84 -6.38
CA PRO A 235 8.89 -7.19 -6.54
C PRO A 235 9.38 -8.12 -5.44
N CYS A 236 8.47 -8.93 -4.90
CA CYS A 236 8.76 -9.93 -3.86
C CYS A 236 9.45 -9.38 -2.59
N LEU A 237 9.41 -8.07 -2.37
CA LEU A 237 10.07 -7.38 -1.25
C LEU A 237 11.58 -7.65 -1.21
N LEU A 238 12.24 -7.78 -2.37
CA LEU A 238 13.66 -8.10 -2.50
C LEU A 238 14.48 -6.91 -3.03
N GLY A 239 15.78 -6.91 -2.74
CA GLY A 239 16.76 -5.97 -3.32
C GLY A 239 16.75 -4.55 -2.74
N GLN A 240 16.05 -4.29 -1.65
CA GLN A 240 15.91 -2.98 -1.05
C GLN A 240 17.25 -2.29 -0.77
N ASP A 241 18.24 -2.99 -0.18
CA ASP A 241 19.53 -2.39 0.19
C ASP A 241 20.26 -1.80 -1.00
N GLN A 242 20.13 -2.42 -2.17
CA GLN A 242 20.72 -1.96 -3.43
C GLN A 242 19.86 -0.92 -4.15
N LEU A 243 18.55 -0.89 -3.89
CA LEU A 243 17.63 0.14 -4.39
C LEU A 243 17.84 1.49 -3.69
N LEU A 244 18.03 1.49 -2.37
CA LEU A 244 18.04 2.72 -1.55
C LEU A 244 19.05 3.80 -2.01
N PRO A 245 20.29 3.48 -2.44
CA PRO A 245 21.19 4.50 -3.00
C PRO A 245 20.61 5.20 -4.22
N THR A 246 19.96 4.46 -5.11
CA THR A 246 19.31 4.98 -6.32
C THR A 246 18.05 5.78 -5.96
N ALA A 247 17.21 5.27 -5.08
CA ALA A 247 16.02 5.94 -4.58
C ALA A 247 16.36 7.32 -3.99
N ARG A 248 17.39 7.37 -3.14
CA ARG A 248 17.90 8.63 -2.57
C ARG A 248 18.40 9.59 -3.65
N ALA A 249 19.16 9.11 -4.63
CA ALA A 249 19.69 9.93 -5.72
C ALA A 249 18.58 10.51 -6.61
N LEU A 250 17.44 9.83 -6.71
CA LEU A 250 16.23 10.26 -7.41
C LEU A 250 15.33 11.16 -6.56
N GLY A 251 15.67 11.41 -5.29
CA GLY A 251 14.87 12.23 -4.38
C GLY A 251 13.62 11.53 -3.85
N TRP A 252 13.60 10.20 -3.82
CA TRP A 252 12.48 9.47 -3.22
C TRP A 252 12.35 9.79 -1.74
N THR A 253 11.12 9.90 -1.28
CA THR A 253 10.79 10.22 0.11
C THR A 253 10.58 8.96 0.95
N TYR A 254 10.14 7.87 0.33
CA TYR A 254 9.90 6.59 1.01
C TYR A 254 10.26 5.39 0.12
N ASP A 255 10.40 4.24 0.78
CA ASP A 255 10.46 2.91 0.20
C ASP A 255 9.53 1.98 0.99
N ALA A 256 8.71 1.19 0.29
CA ALA A 256 7.75 0.28 0.89
C ALA A 256 8.13 -1.21 0.70
N SER A 257 9.42 -1.50 0.51
CA SER A 257 9.92 -2.81 0.09
C SER A 257 10.45 -3.69 1.22
N SER A 258 10.54 -3.21 2.46
CA SER A 258 11.07 -4.03 3.57
C SER A 258 10.21 -5.27 3.80
N PRO A 259 10.84 -6.46 3.90
CA PRO A 259 10.16 -7.75 3.98
C PRO A 259 9.67 -8.04 5.41
N GLY A 260 8.61 -7.37 5.80
CA GLY A 260 7.99 -7.54 7.10
C GLY A 260 8.61 -6.71 8.21
N GLY A 261 7.74 -6.07 8.95
CA GLY A 261 8.08 -5.21 10.07
C GLY A 261 7.11 -5.37 11.23
N LEU A 262 7.50 -4.78 12.34
CA LEU A 262 6.60 -4.64 13.48
C LEU A 262 5.66 -3.44 13.25
N GLN A 263 4.51 -3.45 13.90
CA GLN A 263 3.62 -2.28 13.95
C GLN A 263 4.17 -1.23 14.94
N ILE A 264 5.25 -0.57 14.53
CA ILE A 264 5.93 0.52 15.24
C ILE A 264 6.03 1.76 14.34
N TRP A 265 6.36 2.90 14.93
CA TRP A 265 6.55 4.13 14.16
C TRP A 265 7.74 4.01 13.20
N PRO A 266 7.62 4.52 11.95
CA PRO A 266 8.63 4.37 10.91
C PRO A 266 9.98 5.03 11.23
N THR A 267 11.00 4.59 10.52
CA THR A 267 12.36 5.17 10.55
C THR A 267 12.82 5.47 9.14
N LYS A 268 13.85 6.31 9.00
CA LYS A 268 14.55 6.49 7.72
C LYS A 268 15.72 5.51 7.62
N ARG A 269 15.84 4.88 6.45
CA ARG A 269 17.02 4.12 6.03
C ARG A 269 17.70 4.91 4.92
N GLN A 270 18.97 5.25 5.07
CA GLN A 270 19.73 6.09 4.13
C GLN A 270 19.02 7.41 3.74
N GLY A 271 18.22 7.97 4.65
CA GLY A 271 17.48 9.23 4.44
C GLY A 271 16.08 9.08 3.83
N VAL A 272 15.68 7.88 3.42
CA VAL A 272 14.37 7.52 2.85
C VAL A 272 13.51 6.86 3.94
N TRP A 273 12.23 7.22 4.08
CA TRP A 273 11.33 6.57 5.02
C TRP A 273 11.13 5.10 4.64
N ASP A 274 11.28 4.21 5.62
CA ASP A 274 11.05 2.78 5.48
C ASP A 274 9.63 2.44 5.95
N PHE A 275 8.80 1.95 5.04
CA PHE A 275 7.40 1.59 5.28
C PHE A 275 7.16 0.09 5.03
N PRO A 276 7.64 -0.79 5.92
CA PRO A 276 7.50 -2.23 5.75
C PRO A 276 6.05 -2.68 5.79
N LEU A 277 5.70 -3.72 5.04
CA LEU A 277 4.52 -4.52 5.36
C LEU A 277 4.66 -5.10 6.76
N GLN A 278 3.56 -5.17 7.50
CA GLN A 278 3.61 -5.42 8.94
C GLN A 278 3.07 -6.81 9.30
N SER A 279 3.72 -7.44 10.28
CA SER A 279 3.21 -8.67 10.90
C SER A 279 2.00 -8.35 11.77
N ILE A 280 0.84 -8.90 11.41
CA ILE A 280 -0.45 -8.68 12.07
C ILE A 280 -0.99 -9.99 12.66
N PRO A 281 -1.86 -9.94 13.68
CA PRO A 281 -2.50 -11.15 14.20
C PRO A 281 -3.24 -11.91 13.11
N PHE A 282 -3.14 -13.24 13.11
CA PHE A 282 -3.91 -14.09 12.20
C PHE A 282 -4.95 -14.87 13.00
N PRO A 283 -6.22 -14.45 13.00
CA PRO A 283 -7.26 -14.99 13.86
C PRO A 283 -7.45 -16.51 13.70
N GLY A 284 -7.66 -17.19 14.81
CA GLY A 284 -7.77 -18.64 14.84
C GLY A 284 -6.43 -19.37 14.83
N THR A 285 -5.30 -18.65 14.89
CA THR A 285 -3.95 -19.21 14.95
C THR A 285 -3.15 -18.58 16.10
N GLY A 286 -1.99 -19.16 16.43
CA GLY A 286 -1.07 -18.61 17.42
C GLY A 286 0.06 -17.76 16.83
N TYR A 287 0.01 -17.42 15.53
CA TYR A 287 1.07 -16.69 14.83
C TYR A 287 0.56 -15.43 14.11
N THR A 288 1.49 -14.65 13.56
CA THR A 288 1.21 -13.46 12.78
C THR A 288 1.41 -13.73 11.28
N VAL A 289 0.73 -12.97 10.45
CA VAL A 289 0.87 -13.00 8.99
C VAL A 289 1.24 -11.59 8.50
N LEU A 290 1.92 -11.47 7.37
CA LEU A 290 2.11 -10.14 6.76
C LEU A 290 0.76 -9.58 6.31
N SER A 291 0.62 -8.27 6.45
CA SER A 291 -0.58 -7.50 6.05
C SER A 291 -0.71 -7.38 4.53
N MET A 292 -0.74 -8.52 3.84
CA MET A 292 -0.83 -8.62 2.39
C MET A 292 -1.69 -9.82 1.98
N ASP A 293 -2.50 -9.65 0.94
CA ASP A 293 -3.40 -10.66 0.40
C ASP A 293 -2.69 -11.96 -0.02
N TYR A 294 -1.51 -11.86 -0.67
CA TYR A 294 -0.69 -13.01 -1.02
C TYR A 294 -0.32 -13.85 0.21
N ASN A 295 0.06 -13.18 1.32
CA ASN A 295 0.44 -13.89 2.54
C ASN A 295 -0.76 -14.53 3.23
N MET A 296 -1.96 -13.96 3.12
CA MET A 296 -3.21 -14.63 3.53
C MET A 296 -3.41 -15.90 2.71
N MET A 297 -3.35 -15.80 1.36
CA MET A 297 -3.47 -16.95 0.45
C MET A 297 -2.41 -18.04 0.73
N ALA A 298 -1.16 -17.63 0.93
CA ALA A 298 -0.06 -18.56 1.22
C ALA A 298 -0.33 -19.39 2.48
N ASN A 299 -0.85 -18.77 3.53
CA ASN A 299 -1.17 -19.46 4.79
C ASN A 299 -2.47 -20.28 4.74
N GLN A 300 -3.45 -19.87 3.95
CA GLN A 300 -4.78 -20.49 3.91
C GLN A 300 -4.87 -21.64 2.90
N SER A 301 -4.34 -21.44 1.69
CA SER A 301 -4.41 -22.40 0.60
C SER A 301 -3.05 -22.92 0.13
N ASN A 302 -1.99 -22.71 0.92
CA ASN A 302 -0.60 -23.06 0.54
C ASN A 302 -0.19 -22.41 -0.79
N ALA A 303 -0.46 -21.12 -0.95
CA ALA A 303 -0.25 -20.33 -2.15
C ALA A 303 -0.98 -20.88 -3.41
N ASN A 304 -2.01 -21.69 -3.22
CA ASN A 304 -2.84 -22.18 -4.34
C ASN A 304 -3.95 -21.15 -4.65
N PRO A 305 -3.92 -20.47 -5.82
CA PRO A 305 -4.92 -19.47 -6.18
C PRO A 305 -6.30 -20.06 -6.51
N SER A 306 -6.39 -21.40 -6.60
CA SER A 306 -7.60 -22.16 -6.89
C SER A 306 -7.89 -23.21 -5.80
N GLY A 307 -7.67 -22.83 -4.54
CA GLY A 307 -7.90 -23.70 -3.38
C GLY A 307 -9.36 -24.10 -3.16
N ALA A 308 -9.59 -24.97 -2.18
CA ALA A 308 -10.87 -25.61 -1.90
C ALA A 308 -12.04 -24.59 -1.77
N VAL A 309 -13.03 -24.73 -2.65
CA VAL A 309 -14.20 -23.82 -2.71
C VAL A 309 -14.95 -23.78 -1.37
N SER A 310 -15.09 -24.93 -0.69
CA SER A 310 -15.76 -25.03 0.61
C SER A 310 -15.08 -24.23 1.73
N MET A 311 -13.79 -23.92 1.61
CA MET A 311 -13.03 -23.17 2.60
C MET A 311 -13.06 -21.65 2.35
N ARG A 312 -13.43 -21.21 1.15
CA ARG A 312 -13.35 -19.80 0.77
C ARG A 312 -14.11 -18.85 1.69
N PRO A 313 -15.34 -19.14 2.16
CA PRO A 313 -16.04 -18.27 3.10
C PRO A 313 -15.28 -18.08 4.42
N TYR A 314 -14.70 -19.16 4.95
CA TYR A 314 -13.87 -19.11 6.16
C TYR A 314 -12.59 -18.29 5.91
N TRP A 315 -11.90 -18.53 4.81
CA TRP A 315 -10.68 -17.81 4.45
C TRP A 315 -10.93 -16.30 4.24
N GLN A 316 -12.03 -15.95 3.57
CA GLN A 316 -12.42 -14.55 3.41
C GLN A 316 -12.62 -13.85 4.74
N GLN A 317 -13.41 -14.45 5.64
CA GLN A 317 -13.67 -13.86 6.95
C GLN A 317 -12.37 -13.76 7.78
N GLN A 318 -11.57 -14.82 7.83
CA GLN A 318 -10.29 -14.81 8.54
C GLN A 318 -9.33 -13.73 8.01
N ALA A 319 -9.26 -13.51 6.71
CA ALA A 319 -8.44 -12.45 6.11
C ALA A 319 -8.97 -11.06 6.49
N ALA A 320 -10.29 -10.83 6.42
CA ALA A 320 -10.90 -9.57 6.85
C ALA A 320 -10.63 -9.30 8.34
N ASP A 321 -10.83 -10.31 9.18
CA ASP A 321 -10.59 -10.22 10.61
C ASP A 321 -9.10 -9.98 10.94
N ALA A 322 -8.16 -10.52 10.15
CA ALA A 322 -6.74 -10.27 10.32
C ALA A 322 -6.38 -8.80 10.07
N TYR A 323 -6.88 -8.20 8.99
CA TYR A 323 -6.68 -6.77 8.71
C TYR A 323 -7.26 -5.91 9.82
N VAL A 324 -8.47 -6.21 10.29
CA VAL A 324 -9.13 -5.48 11.38
C VAL A 324 -8.40 -5.68 12.71
N ALA A 325 -7.91 -6.88 13.02
CA ALA A 325 -7.12 -7.14 14.22
C ALA A 325 -5.78 -6.36 14.21
N GLY A 326 -5.10 -6.31 13.05
CA GLY A 326 -3.91 -5.47 12.86
C GLY A 326 -4.20 -3.99 13.09
N PHE A 327 -5.32 -3.49 12.59
CA PHE A 327 -5.79 -2.13 12.83
C PHE A 327 -6.06 -1.87 14.32
N HIS A 328 -6.86 -2.71 14.97
CA HIS A 328 -7.19 -2.55 16.38
C HIS A 328 -5.95 -2.54 17.28
N ARG A 329 -4.96 -3.38 16.97
CA ARG A 329 -3.71 -3.43 17.75
C ARG A 329 -2.98 -2.09 17.75
N THR A 330 -2.97 -1.33 16.65
CA THR A 330 -2.36 0.00 16.62
C THR A 330 -3.30 1.09 17.11
N TYR A 331 -4.56 1.04 16.70
CA TYR A 331 -5.57 2.04 17.03
C TYR A 331 -5.80 2.21 18.53
N THR A 332 -5.81 1.12 19.29
CA THR A 332 -6.04 1.15 20.74
C THR A 332 -4.77 1.33 21.56
N THR A 333 -3.58 1.29 20.94
CA THR A 333 -2.31 1.28 21.66
C THR A 333 -1.36 2.39 21.15
N ASN A 334 -0.31 2.04 20.39
CA ASN A 334 0.79 2.94 20.05
C ASN A 334 0.51 3.89 18.89
N ARG A 335 -0.64 3.79 18.22
CA ARG A 335 -1.02 4.63 17.07
C ARG A 335 0.01 4.64 15.93
N ALA A 336 0.87 3.61 15.87
CA ALA A 336 1.79 3.47 14.75
C ALA A 336 1.02 3.37 13.42
N PRO A 337 1.50 3.98 12.34
CA PRO A 337 0.88 3.85 11.03
C PRO A 337 0.72 2.38 10.64
N TYR A 338 -0.38 2.05 9.99
CA TYR A 338 -0.69 0.70 9.55
C TYR A 338 -0.64 0.61 8.02
N PHE A 339 0.14 -0.33 7.49
CA PHE A 339 0.39 -0.51 6.06
C PHE A 339 -0.16 -1.85 5.58
N ILE A 340 -0.98 -1.81 4.52
CA ILE A 340 -1.64 -2.97 3.93
C ILE A 340 -1.29 -3.00 2.43
N GLY A 341 -0.77 -4.14 1.97
CA GLY A 341 -0.47 -4.40 0.57
C GLY A 341 -1.44 -5.38 -0.05
N ASN A 342 -1.76 -5.19 -1.32
CA ASN A 342 -2.67 -6.05 -2.06
C ASN A 342 -2.26 -6.12 -3.53
N HIS A 343 -2.87 -7.06 -4.25
CA HIS A 343 -2.80 -7.20 -5.71
C HIS A 343 -4.20 -7.17 -6.30
N PHE A 344 -4.35 -6.70 -7.54
CA PHE A 344 -5.62 -6.79 -8.25
C PHE A 344 -5.83 -8.21 -8.81
N GLU A 345 -6.03 -9.17 -7.90
CA GLU A 345 -6.10 -10.58 -8.22
C GLU A 345 -7.40 -11.25 -7.75
N SER A 346 -7.89 -12.19 -8.56
CA SER A 346 -9.10 -12.96 -8.26
C SER A 346 -8.81 -14.31 -7.57
N TRP A 347 -7.69 -14.42 -6.85
CA TRP A 347 -7.29 -15.63 -6.15
C TRP A 347 -8.43 -16.19 -5.27
N ASN A 348 -8.59 -17.51 -5.34
CA ASN A 348 -9.65 -18.24 -4.62
C ASN A 348 -11.06 -17.68 -4.89
N GLY A 349 -11.29 -17.13 -6.09
CA GLY A 349 -12.58 -16.56 -6.48
C GLY A 349 -12.79 -15.12 -5.97
N GLY A 350 -11.72 -14.35 -5.75
CA GLY A 350 -11.77 -12.95 -5.39
C GLY A 350 -12.01 -12.67 -3.90
N ILE A 351 -11.92 -13.71 -3.04
CA ILE A 351 -12.23 -13.57 -1.61
C ILE A 351 -11.32 -12.57 -0.89
N TYR A 352 -10.07 -12.39 -1.32
CA TYR A 352 -9.13 -11.47 -0.70
C TYR A 352 -9.48 -10.02 -1.02
N MET A 353 -9.92 -9.72 -2.24
CA MET A 353 -10.42 -8.40 -2.61
C MET A 353 -11.68 -8.04 -1.82
N THR A 354 -12.60 -9.00 -1.67
CA THR A 354 -13.77 -8.83 -0.80
C THR A 354 -13.36 -8.60 0.67
N ALA A 355 -12.39 -9.37 1.18
CA ALA A 355 -11.91 -9.24 2.56
C ALA A 355 -11.25 -7.87 2.83
N VAL A 356 -10.40 -7.37 1.91
CA VAL A 356 -9.77 -6.07 2.07
C VAL A 356 -10.77 -4.93 1.97
N GLU A 357 -11.78 -5.03 1.09
CA GLU A 357 -12.86 -4.05 1.01
C GLU A 357 -13.68 -4.01 2.31
N GLN A 358 -14.06 -5.16 2.86
CA GLN A 358 -14.74 -5.26 4.15
C GLN A 358 -13.93 -4.59 5.27
N ALA A 359 -12.64 -4.89 5.36
CA ALA A 359 -11.75 -4.29 6.35
C ALA A 359 -11.62 -2.77 6.15
N LEU A 360 -11.44 -2.31 4.93
CA LEU A 360 -11.32 -0.88 4.61
C LEU A 360 -12.59 -0.11 5.02
N ARG A 361 -13.77 -0.60 4.65
CA ARG A 361 -15.06 0.03 5.02
C ARG A 361 -15.25 0.07 6.54
N GLN A 362 -14.87 -1.00 7.22
CA GLN A 362 -14.94 -1.06 8.68
C GLN A 362 -13.96 -0.09 9.34
N ILE A 363 -12.72 -0.03 8.89
CA ILE A 363 -11.66 0.87 9.40
C ILE A 363 -12.04 2.33 9.14
N ALA A 364 -12.59 2.64 7.98
CA ALA A 364 -13.01 4.00 7.61
C ALA A 364 -14.10 4.59 8.53
N ALA A 365 -14.85 3.74 9.21
CA ALA A 365 -15.91 4.18 10.13
C ALA A 365 -15.40 4.62 11.51
N TYR A 366 -14.12 4.37 11.84
CA TYR A 366 -13.56 4.75 13.13
C TYR A 366 -13.20 6.24 13.17
N PRO A 367 -13.45 6.94 14.31
CA PRO A 367 -13.02 8.32 14.47
C PRO A 367 -11.48 8.41 14.50
N ASP A 368 -10.94 9.56 14.14
CA ASP A 368 -9.49 9.85 14.12
C ASP A 368 -8.67 8.94 13.17
N VAL A 369 -9.31 8.19 12.27
CA VAL A 369 -8.63 7.45 11.21
C VAL A 369 -8.37 8.37 10.04
N ARG A 370 -7.17 8.26 9.47
CA ARG A 370 -6.76 8.92 8.23
C ARG A 370 -6.28 7.86 7.24
N LEU A 371 -7.09 7.66 6.20
CA LEU A 371 -6.77 6.77 5.08
C LEU A 371 -5.96 7.58 4.08
N VAL A 372 -4.65 7.36 4.03
CA VAL A 372 -3.69 8.19 3.30
C VAL A 372 -2.84 7.36 2.35
N SER A 373 -2.17 8.01 1.38
CA SER A 373 -1.13 7.38 0.59
C SER A 373 0.21 7.35 1.34
N PHE A 374 1.17 6.55 0.86
CA PHE A 374 2.52 6.54 1.40
C PHE A 374 3.20 7.91 1.29
N ARG A 375 3.01 8.63 0.17
CA ARG A 375 3.52 10.00 0.00
C ARG A 375 2.96 10.93 1.06
N GLN A 376 1.66 10.91 1.30
CA GLN A 376 1.02 11.74 2.32
C GLN A 376 1.51 11.37 3.72
N MET A 377 1.76 10.09 3.99
CA MET A 377 2.33 9.63 5.25
C MET A 377 3.76 10.15 5.44
N ALA A 378 4.60 10.07 4.40
CA ALA A 378 5.97 10.60 4.43
C ALA A 378 5.97 12.12 4.67
N GLN A 379 5.12 12.87 3.95
CA GLN A 379 4.96 14.31 4.12
C GLN A 379 4.52 14.68 5.54
N TRP A 380 3.60 13.90 6.12
CA TRP A 380 3.18 14.14 7.49
C TRP A 380 4.31 13.89 8.49
N LEU A 381 5.08 12.82 8.32
CA LEU A 381 6.24 12.51 9.18
C LEU A 381 7.34 13.59 9.08
N ASP A 382 7.58 14.12 7.88
CA ASP A 382 8.64 15.11 7.64
C ASP A 382 8.36 16.48 8.31
N VAL A 383 7.10 16.82 8.57
CA VAL A 383 6.77 18.05 9.29
C VAL A 383 6.77 17.88 10.82
N GLN A 384 6.83 16.65 11.34
CA GLN A 384 6.86 16.42 12.78
C GLN A 384 8.20 16.80 13.40
N ASP A 385 8.19 17.08 14.71
CA ASP A 385 9.43 17.23 15.46
C ASP A 385 10.18 15.90 15.49
N PRO A 386 11.47 15.84 15.09
CA PRO A 386 12.24 14.61 15.10
C PRO A 386 12.33 13.93 16.48
N GLN A 387 12.31 14.70 17.57
CA GLN A 387 12.31 14.16 18.93
C GLN A 387 10.97 13.49 19.27
N VAL A 388 9.86 14.05 18.78
CA VAL A 388 8.53 13.44 18.94
C VAL A 388 8.51 12.09 18.21
N ILE A 389 8.96 12.03 16.96
CA ILE A 389 9.02 10.76 16.23
C ILE A 389 9.96 9.76 16.93
N ALA A 390 11.12 10.20 17.42
CA ALA A 390 12.04 9.34 18.17
C ALA A 390 11.39 8.76 19.43
N LYS A 391 10.63 9.55 20.19
CA LYS A 391 9.87 9.09 21.36
C LYS A 391 8.77 8.11 20.97
N LEU A 392 7.95 8.42 19.95
CA LEU A 392 6.87 7.55 19.48
C LEU A 392 7.41 6.17 19.04
N ARG A 393 8.61 6.13 18.47
CA ARG A 393 9.28 4.87 18.06
C ARG A 393 9.70 3.98 19.23
N THR A 394 9.73 4.46 20.45
CA THR A 394 10.00 3.63 21.63
C THR A 394 8.78 2.82 22.09
N LEU A 395 7.59 3.12 21.53
CA LEU A 395 6.38 2.35 21.82
C LEU A 395 6.39 1.05 21.03
N ASN A 396 6.39 -0.07 21.72
CA ASN A 396 6.32 -1.40 21.13
C ASN A 396 4.93 -1.70 20.53
N PRO A 397 4.80 -2.72 19.66
CA PRO A 397 3.50 -3.19 19.19
C PRO A 397 2.61 -3.55 20.38
N GLY A 398 1.36 -3.05 20.38
CA GLY A 398 0.41 -3.30 21.46
C GLY A 398 0.67 -2.52 22.77
N GLN A 399 1.65 -1.62 22.80
CA GLN A 399 1.95 -0.80 23.98
C GLN A 399 1.19 0.53 23.90
N ALA A 400 0.22 0.73 24.79
CA ALA A 400 -0.43 2.02 24.98
C ALA A 400 0.41 2.92 25.90
N PRO A 401 0.63 4.21 25.56
CA PRO A 401 1.28 5.13 26.47
C PRO A 401 0.36 5.46 27.66
N LYS A 402 0.92 5.74 28.84
CA LYS A 402 0.16 6.21 30.00
C LYS A 402 -0.44 7.61 29.74
N ALA A 403 0.33 8.49 29.12
CA ALA A 403 -0.11 9.79 28.68
C ALA A 403 0.58 10.13 27.34
N TRP A 404 -0.17 10.65 26.38
CA TRP A 404 0.40 11.09 25.09
C TRP A 404 1.39 12.25 25.24
N ALA A 405 1.20 13.08 26.28
CA ALA A 405 2.10 14.21 26.57
C ALA A 405 3.56 13.78 26.76
N ASP A 406 3.83 12.57 27.27
CA ASP A 406 5.19 12.05 27.44
C ASP A 406 5.90 11.80 26.09
N TYR A 407 5.13 11.55 25.03
CA TYR A 407 5.63 11.19 23.71
C TYR A 407 5.52 12.30 22.67
N THR A 408 4.49 13.15 22.75
CA THR A 408 4.16 14.13 21.72
C THR A 408 4.44 15.58 22.12
N THR A 409 4.97 15.82 23.34
CA THR A 409 5.45 17.13 23.73
C THR A 409 6.93 17.27 23.35
N PRO A 410 7.31 18.27 22.50
CA PRO A 410 8.70 18.56 22.19
C PRO A 410 9.50 18.94 23.44
N ALA A 411 10.79 18.62 23.47
CA ALA A 411 11.66 19.05 24.56
C ALA A 411 11.75 20.58 24.58
N GLY A 412 11.53 21.20 25.75
CA GLY A 412 11.54 22.65 25.92
C GLY A 412 10.17 23.33 25.90
N ASN A 413 9.09 22.62 25.50
CA ASN A 413 7.74 23.12 25.70
C ASN A 413 7.11 22.42 26.91
N PRO A 414 6.75 23.14 27.99
CA PRO A 414 6.05 22.51 29.11
C PRO A 414 4.72 21.96 28.62
N ALA A 415 4.36 20.75 29.09
CA ALA A 415 3.02 20.18 28.83
C ALA A 415 1.96 21.20 29.28
N PRO A 416 0.86 21.40 28.52
CA PRO A 416 -0.20 22.28 28.96
C PRO A 416 -0.70 21.82 30.34
N SER A 417 -0.74 22.74 31.29
CA SER A 417 -1.27 22.42 32.63
C SER A 417 -2.71 21.95 32.47
N ALA A 418 -3.12 20.94 33.25
CA ALA A 418 -4.47 20.35 33.19
C ALA A 418 -5.63 21.35 33.34
N ALA A 419 -5.35 22.59 33.71
CA ALA A 419 -6.31 23.67 33.85
C ALA A 419 -6.85 24.25 32.52
N VAL A 420 -6.16 24.03 31.37
CA VAL A 420 -6.59 24.58 30.06
C VAL A 420 -7.50 23.63 29.28
N ALA A 421 -7.53 22.35 29.66
CA ALA A 421 -8.36 21.36 28.98
C ALA A 421 -9.89 21.57 29.24
N ASN A 422 -10.28 22.25 30.29
CA ASN A 422 -11.69 22.48 30.65
C ASN A 422 -12.33 23.75 30.03
N GLN A 423 -11.57 24.60 29.32
CA GLN A 423 -12.13 25.82 28.70
C GLN A 423 -12.53 25.67 27.22
N ARG A 424 -12.36 24.50 26.61
CA ARG A 424 -12.81 24.23 25.23
C ARG A 424 -14.02 23.31 25.12
N ALA A 425 -14.70 23.03 26.23
CA ALA A 425 -15.92 22.22 26.30
C ALA A 425 -17.11 23.06 26.85
N LEU A 426 -17.29 24.27 26.33
CA LEU A 426 -18.53 25.06 26.46
C LEU A 426 -18.89 25.63 25.09
#